data_77132264a506be001db1f21644410072
#
_entry.id   77132264a506be001db1f21644410072
#
_cell.length_a   1.000
_cell.length_b   1.000
_cell.length_c   1.000
_cell.angle_alpha   90.00
_cell.angle_beta   90.00
_cell.angle_gamma   90.00
#
_symmetry.space_group_name_H-M   'P 1'
#
loop_
_entity.id
_entity.type
_entity.pdbx_description
1 polymer ?
#
loop_
_entity_poly.entity_id
_entity_poly.type
_entity_poly.pdbx_seq_one_letter_code
_entity_poly.pdbx_strand_id
1 'polypeptide(L)'
;MHAITVTEPGGPEQIEWTEVETPSPAAGEVLVRTVAVGVNRADLLQRQGHYPPPKGISEIMGLEASGVVEQLGEGVSDLAVGDEVVCLLAGGGYAEYFVVPAGQCIRPPQGVDLVTAAQLMEVASTVVSNMDGVQLSPGETFLVHGGAGGIGTFAIQYAMALGCRVITTAGSEAKLEHCRQMGADVAIDYHDDWVDAVKEATDRKGVDVILDVMGAKYLEFNVDALATNGRLVIIGMQGGVKGTLNIGKLLNKRALVTATSLRLRPMEEKAAICRRVAEVVWPMVESGQVKPAPETRIPLAEARRAHEQLDGGDNIGKIILVA
;
A
#
# COMPACT_ATOMS: atom_id res chain seq x y z
N MET A 1 -10.31 -24.50 9.08
CA MET A 1 -10.69 -23.10 8.85
C MET A 1 -11.10 -22.88 7.41
N HIS A 2 -11.80 -21.79 7.13
CA HIS A 2 -12.04 -21.40 5.75
C HIS A 2 -11.05 -20.33 5.30
N ALA A 3 -10.76 -20.33 3.99
CA ALA A 3 -9.91 -19.36 3.32
C ALA A 3 -10.35 -19.12 1.88
N ILE A 4 -9.90 -18.01 1.32
CA ILE A 4 -10.02 -17.73 -0.09
C ILE A 4 -8.90 -18.43 -0.84
N THR A 5 -9.25 -19.31 -1.75
CA THR A 5 -8.31 -19.98 -2.67
C THR A 5 -8.55 -19.52 -4.10
N VAL A 6 -7.56 -19.70 -4.95
CA VAL A 6 -7.63 -19.42 -6.39
C VAL A 6 -7.36 -20.74 -7.11
N THR A 7 -8.34 -21.21 -7.88
CA THR A 7 -8.26 -22.52 -8.55
C THR A 7 -7.23 -22.56 -9.66
N GLU A 8 -7.15 -21.47 -10.43
CA GLU A 8 -6.10 -21.23 -11.45
C GLU A 8 -5.93 -19.72 -11.67
N PRO A 9 -4.78 -19.26 -12.16
CA PRO A 9 -4.59 -17.84 -12.46
C PRO A 9 -5.63 -17.33 -13.45
N GLY A 10 -6.37 -16.26 -13.08
CA GLY A 10 -7.45 -15.76 -13.93
C GLY A 10 -8.23 -14.60 -13.37
N GLY A 11 -9.49 -14.49 -13.79
CA GLY A 11 -10.43 -13.46 -13.35
C GLY A 11 -11.01 -13.73 -11.95
N PRO A 12 -11.88 -12.84 -11.44
CA PRO A 12 -12.49 -12.98 -10.11
C PRO A 12 -13.30 -14.28 -9.93
N GLU A 13 -13.77 -14.89 -11.02
CA GLU A 13 -14.49 -16.17 -11.03
C GLU A 13 -13.68 -17.35 -10.50
N GLN A 14 -12.34 -17.23 -10.47
CA GLN A 14 -11.42 -18.24 -9.95
C GLN A 14 -11.30 -18.21 -8.41
N ILE A 15 -11.93 -17.24 -7.75
CA ILE A 15 -11.95 -17.09 -6.29
C ILE A 15 -13.01 -18.00 -5.68
N GLU A 16 -12.58 -18.86 -4.75
CA GLU A 16 -13.44 -19.77 -4.00
C GLU A 16 -13.23 -19.63 -2.49
N TRP A 17 -14.30 -19.78 -1.71
CA TRP A 17 -14.28 -19.90 -0.26
C TRP A 17 -14.26 -21.36 0.11
N THR A 18 -13.14 -21.88 0.56
CA THR A 18 -12.90 -23.31 0.75
C THR A 18 -12.41 -23.64 2.15
N GLU A 19 -12.69 -24.85 2.61
CA GLU A 19 -12.12 -25.38 3.85
C GLU A 19 -10.67 -25.81 3.62
N VAL A 20 -9.77 -25.33 4.48
CA VAL A 20 -8.35 -25.65 4.46
C VAL A 20 -7.86 -25.96 5.88
N GLU A 21 -6.68 -26.56 6.00
CA GLU A 21 -6.07 -26.80 7.32
C GLU A 21 -5.72 -25.46 7.99
N THR A 22 -6.01 -25.36 9.30
CA THR A 22 -5.60 -24.20 10.09
C THR A 22 -4.08 -24.27 10.32
N PRO A 23 -3.31 -23.22 9.95
CA PRO A 23 -1.87 -23.24 10.11
C PRO A 23 -1.48 -23.18 11.60
N SER A 24 -0.27 -23.67 11.91
CA SER A 24 0.34 -23.53 13.24
C SER A 24 1.54 -22.60 13.17
N PRO A 25 1.74 -21.72 14.16
CA PRO A 25 2.87 -20.79 14.15
C PRO A 25 4.19 -21.52 14.40
N ALA A 26 5.20 -21.24 13.58
CA ALA A 26 6.57 -21.66 13.81
C ALA A 26 7.25 -20.80 14.89
N ALA A 27 8.52 -21.12 15.22
CA ALA A 27 9.30 -20.28 16.12
C ALA A 27 9.41 -18.84 15.62
N GLY A 28 9.11 -17.87 16.48
CA GLY A 28 9.10 -16.44 16.15
C GLY A 28 7.85 -15.95 15.42
N GLU A 29 6.86 -16.83 15.19
CA GLU A 29 5.58 -16.47 14.56
C GLU A 29 4.42 -16.50 15.56
N VAL A 30 3.30 -15.90 15.17
CA VAL A 30 2.03 -15.99 15.89
C VAL A 30 0.92 -16.42 14.95
N LEU A 31 -0.06 -17.16 15.49
CA LEU A 31 -1.34 -17.41 14.85
C LEU A 31 -2.30 -16.30 15.25
N VAL A 32 -2.90 -15.66 14.27
CA VAL A 32 -3.87 -14.58 14.48
C VAL A 32 -5.22 -15.01 13.93
N ARG A 33 -6.28 -14.83 14.73
CA ARG A 33 -7.65 -14.94 14.29
C ARG A 33 -8.04 -13.64 13.60
N THR A 34 -8.40 -13.73 12.34
CA THR A 34 -8.71 -12.60 11.48
C THR A 34 -9.95 -11.85 11.97
N VAL A 35 -9.88 -10.53 12.01
CA VAL A 35 -11.03 -9.61 12.15
C VAL A 35 -11.34 -8.96 10.82
N ALA A 36 -10.32 -8.46 10.13
CA ALA A 36 -10.49 -7.87 8.80
C ALA A 36 -9.18 -7.90 7.99
N VAL A 37 -9.31 -7.78 6.67
CA VAL A 37 -8.21 -7.81 5.71
C VAL A 37 -8.35 -6.66 4.72
N GLY A 38 -7.29 -5.87 4.52
CA GLY A 38 -7.26 -4.85 3.48
C GLY A 38 -7.01 -5.46 2.11
N VAL A 39 -7.84 -5.08 1.12
CA VAL A 39 -7.65 -5.51 -0.27
C VAL A 39 -6.68 -4.57 -0.97
N ASN A 40 -5.69 -5.15 -1.65
CA ASN A 40 -4.64 -4.42 -2.35
C ASN A 40 -4.58 -4.82 -3.83
N ARG A 41 -4.11 -3.91 -4.70
CA ARG A 41 -3.94 -4.19 -6.13
C ARG A 41 -3.03 -5.41 -6.38
N ALA A 42 -2.07 -5.65 -5.50
CA ALA A 42 -1.18 -6.80 -5.55
C ALA A 42 -1.90 -8.15 -5.39
N ASP A 43 -3.01 -8.19 -4.65
CA ASP A 43 -3.84 -9.39 -4.51
C ASP A 43 -4.48 -9.77 -5.85
N LEU A 44 -4.94 -8.76 -6.62
CA LEU A 44 -5.46 -8.97 -7.97
C LEU A 44 -4.38 -9.52 -8.91
N LEU A 45 -3.16 -8.96 -8.82
CA LEU A 45 -2.03 -9.44 -9.61
C LEU A 45 -1.62 -10.86 -9.19
N GLN A 46 -1.70 -11.21 -7.91
CA GLN A 46 -1.47 -12.59 -7.45
C GLN A 46 -2.52 -13.54 -8.02
N ARG A 47 -3.81 -13.20 -7.91
CA ARG A 47 -4.90 -13.99 -8.51
C ARG A 47 -4.67 -14.22 -10.02
N GLN A 48 -4.19 -13.20 -10.74
CA GLN A 48 -3.90 -13.26 -12.19
C GLN A 48 -2.59 -14.00 -12.52
N GLY A 49 -1.82 -14.46 -11.51
CA GLY A 49 -0.53 -15.14 -11.72
C GLY A 49 0.64 -14.20 -12.01
N HIS A 50 0.45 -12.88 -11.94
CA HIS A 50 1.48 -11.88 -12.26
C HIS A 50 2.31 -11.44 -11.05
N TYR A 51 1.93 -11.84 -9.84
CA TYR A 51 2.61 -11.50 -8.59
C TYR A 51 2.60 -12.69 -7.62
N PRO A 52 3.30 -13.80 -7.94
CA PRO A 52 3.29 -15.00 -7.12
C PRO A 52 3.90 -14.74 -5.74
N PRO A 53 3.46 -15.47 -4.68
CA PRO A 53 4.06 -15.37 -3.36
C PRO A 53 5.52 -15.83 -3.38
N PRO A 54 6.36 -15.25 -2.51
CA PRO A 54 7.72 -15.75 -2.30
C PRO A 54 7.72 -17.21 -1.85
N LYS A 55 8.80 -17.94 -2.18
CA LYS A 55 8.92 -19.34 -1.79
C LYS A 55 8.78 -19.52 -0.27
N GLY A 56 7.92 -20.43 0.15
CA GLY A 56 7.66 -20.74 1.56
C GLY A 56 6.60 -19.86 2.21
N ILE A 57 6.03 -18.92 1.48
CA ILE A 57 4.89 -18.10 1.92
C ILE A 57 3.59 -18.76 1.42
N SER A 58 2.52 -18.60 2.19
CA SER A 58 1.18 -19.07 1.84
C SER A 58 0.76 -18.60 0.44
N GLU A 59 0.14 -19.48 -0.33
CA GLU A 59 -0.46 -19.14 -1.62
C GLU A 59 -1.80 -18.40 -1.47
N ILE A 60 -2.41 -18.44 -0.28
CA ILE A 60 -3.57 -17.62 0.07
C ILE A 60 -3.17 -16.14 -0.04
N MET A 61 -4.01 -15.34 -0.69
CA MET A 61 -3.80 -13.90 -0.86
C MET A 61 -3.86 -13.15 0.48
N GLY A 62 -3.60 -11.84 0.44
CA GLY A 62 -3.74 -10.90 1.55
C GLY A 62 -2.40 -10.46 2.12
N LEU A 63 -2.11 -9.16 1.98
CA LEU A 63 -0.82 -8.55 2.33
C LEU A 63 -0.89 -7.71 3.62
N GLU A 64 -2.07 -7.51 4.17
CA GLU A 64 -2.32 -6.86 5.46
C GLU A 64 -3.60 -7.41 6.09
N ALA A 65 -3.63 -7.49 7.39
CA ALA A 65 -4.82 -7.87 8.14
C ALA A 65 -4.78 -7.29 9.56
N SER A 66 -5.94 -7.26 10.21
CA SER A 66 -6.09 -7.08 11.64
C SER A 66 -6.70 -8.32 12.28
N GLY A 67 -6.41 -8.53 13.55
CA GLY A 67 -6.98 -9.66 14.26
C GLY A 67 -6.57 -9.72 15.72
N VAL A 68 -6.84 -10.87 16.32
CA VAL A 68 -6.52 -11.16 17.72
C VAL A 68 -5.56 -12.34 17.76
N VAL A 69 -4.47 -12.22 18.51
CA VAL A 69 -3.49 -13.29 18.69
C VAL A 69 -4.13 -14.48 19.37
N GLU A 70 -4.09 -15.63 18.72
CA GLU A 70 -4.71 -16.88 19.20
C GLU A 70 -3.67 -17.86 19.76
N GLN A 71 -2.46 -17.92 19.16
CA GLN A 71 -1.39 -18.78 19.59
C GLN A 71 -0.02 -18.14 19.34
N LEU A 72 0.92 -18.39 20.24
CA LEU A 72 2.31 -17.96 20.12
C LEU A 72 3.20 -19.13 19.71
N GLY A 73 4.08 -18.90 18.74
CA GLY A 73 5.18 -19.80 18.45
C GLY A 73 6.32 -19.68 19.48
N GLU A 74 7.24 -20.62 19.44
CA GLU A 74 8.40 -20.62 20.36
C GLU A 74 9.22 -19.32 20.23
N GLY A 75 9.63 -18.74 21.37
CA GLY A 75 10.49 -17.56 21.42
C GLY A 75 9.76 -16.23 21.28
N VAL A 76 8.45 -16.20 21.08
CA VAL A 76 7.67 -14.95 21.07
C VAL A 76 7.42 -14.49 22.50
N SER A 77 7.87 -13.28 22.85
CA SER A 77 7.75 -12.67 24.19
C SER A 77 7.05 -11.32 24.22
N ASP A 78 6.97 -10.64 23.06
CA ASP A 78 6.50 -9.25 22.97
C ASP A 78 4.98 -9.13 22.71
N LEU A 79 4.32 -10.28 22.50
CA LEU A 79 2.89 -10.43 22.30
C LEU A 79 2.31 -11.44 23.28
N ALA A 80 1.02 -11.34 23.56
CA ALA A 80 0.24 -12.28 24.36
C ALA A 80 -0.99 -12.76 23.60
N VAL A 81 -1.47 -13.96 23.92
CA VAL A 81 -2.78 -14.44 23.44
C VAL A 81 -3.87 -13.46 23.90
N GLY A 82 -4.71 -13.04 22.97
CA GLY A 82 -5.74 -12.02 23.16
C GLY A 82 -5.32 -10.60 22.78
N ASP A 83 -4.04 -10.36 22.45
CA ASP A 83 -3.61 -9.05 21.95
C ASP A 83 -4.26 -8.73 20.60
N GLU A 84 -4.77 -7.52 20.47
CA GLU A 84 -5.23 -6.95 19.20
C GLU A 84 -4.05 -6.45 18.38
N VAL A 85 -3.97 -6.87 17.12
CA VAL A 85 -2.85 -6.55 16.24
C VAL A 85 -3.30 -6.16 14.84
N VAL A 86 -2.47 -5.34 14.20
CA VAL A 86 -2.47 -5.11 12.75
C VAL A 86 -1.15 -5.61 12.18
N CYS A 87 -1.21 -6.29 11.06
CA CYS A 87 -0.12 -7.12 10.56
C CYS A 87 0.24 -6.79 9.12
N LEU A 88 1.55 -6.70 8.86
CA LEU A 88 2.10 -6.67 7.50
C LEU A 88 2.39 -8.10 7.05
N LEU A 89 1.74 -8.54 5.99
CA LEU A 89 1.80 -9.91 5.50
C LEU A 89 2.57 -10.02 4.18
N ALA A 90 3.01 -11.22 3.87
CA ALA A 90 3.50 -11.58 2.53
C ALA A 90 2.52 -12.50 1.78
N GLY A 91 1.43 -12.88 2.42
CA GLY A 91 0.36 -13.75 1.98
C GLY A 91 -0.37 -14.31 3.19
N GLY A 92 -1.51 -14.99 2.99
CA GLY A 92 -2.27 -15.68 4.03
C GLY A 92 -3.43 -14.91 4.64
N GLY A 93 -3.54 -13.59 4.41
CA GLY A 93 -4.55 -12.75 5.08
C GLY A 93 -6.01 -13.08 4.72
N TYR A 94 -6.27 -13.63 3.54
CA TYR A 94 -7.64 -13.95 3.12
C TYR A 94 -8.14 -15.29 3.70
N ALA A 95 -8.05 -15.43 5.02
CA ALA A 95 -8.44 -16.62 5.76
C ALA A 95 -8.98 -16.26 7.15
N GLU A 96 -9.71 -17.19 7.78
CA GLU A 96 -10.19 -17.02 9.17
C GLU A 96 -9.03 -16.94 10.18
N TYR A 97 -7.89 -17.56 9.86
CA TYR A 97 -6.65 -17.51 10.64
C TYR A 97 -5.45 -17.41 9.71
N PHE A 98 -4.44 -16.69 10.14
CA PHE A 98 -3.16 -16.61 9.43
C PHE A 98 -1.98 -16.66 10.41
N VAL A 99 -0.83 -17.11 9.92
CA VAL A 99 0.45 -17.03 10.67
C VAL A 99 1.27 -15.87 10.13
N VAL A 100 1.98 -15.20 11.03
CA VAL A 100 2.81 -14.04 10.71
C VAL A 100 3.99 -13.96 11.68
N PRO A 101 5.20 -13.53 11.22
CA PRO A 101 6.31 -13.23 12.13
C PRO A 101 5.91 -12.18 13.17
N ALA A 102 6.17 -12.43 14.46
CA ALA A 102 5.75 -11.53 15.54
C ALA A 102 6.23 -10.09 15.35
N GLY A 103 7.42 -9.88 14.79
CA GLY A 103 7.95 -8.55 14.48
C GLY A 103 7.21 -7.78 13.38
N GLN A 104 6.28 -8.41 12.66
CA GLN A 104 5.41 -7.78 11.67
C GLN A 104 3.98 -7.52 12.20
N CYS A 105 3.77 -7.76 13.50
CA CYS A 105 2.55 -7.44 14.24
C CYS A 105 2.80 -6.21 15.10
N ILE A 106 1.94 -5.21 15.00
CA ILE A 106 1.97 -4.05 15.90
C ILE A 106 0.56 -3.79 16.43
N ARG A 107 0.44 -3.15 17.59
CA ARG A 107 -0.86 -2.76 18.13
C ARG A 107 -1.50 -1.72 17.22
N PRO A 108 -2.84 -1.75 17.02
CA PRO A 108 -3.52 -0.74 16.24
C PRO A 108 -3.37 0.65 16.89
N PRO A 109 -3.47 1.75 16.10
CA PRO A 109 -3.46 3.10 16.67
C PRO A 109 -4.69 3.32 17.56
N GLN A 110 -4.52 4.10 18.63
CA GLN A 110 -5.60 4.38 19.59
C GLN A 110 -6.77 5.09 18.90
N GLY A 111 -7.99 4.67 19.23
CA GLY A 111 -9.20 5.26 18.69
C GLY A 111 -9.63 4.76 17.32
N VAL A 112 -8.88 3.83 16.72
CA VAL A 112 -9.25 3.18 15.47
C VAL A 112 -9.68 1.74 15.74
N ASP A 113 -10.87 1.36 15.31
CA ASP A 113 -11.35 -0.02 15.45
C ASP A 113 -10.56 -0.99 14.56
N LEU A 114 -10.52 -2.29 14.92
CA LEU A 114 -9.72 -3.29 14.22
C LEU A 114 -10.11 -3.45 12.76
N VAL A 115 -11.38 -3.28 12.40
CA VAL A 115 -11.83 -3.42 11.01
C VAL A 115 -11.20 -2.29 10.18
N THR A 116 -11.35 -1.05 10.63
CA THR A 116 -10.73 0.11 9.95
C THR A 116 -9.20 0.03 9.96
N ALA A 117 -8.60 -0.44 11.05
CA ALA A 117 -7.14 -0.54 11.16
C ALA A 117 -6.52 -1.54 10.17
N ALA A 118 -7.28 -2.52 9.70
CA ALA A 118 -6.82 -3.52 8.72
C ALA A 118 -6.33 -2.93 7.38
N GLN A 119 -6.71 -1.69 7.05
CA GLN A 119 -6.32 -1.02 5.81
C GLN A 119 -5.00 -0.23 5.89
N LEU A 120 -4.37 -0.14 7.08
CA LEU A 120 -3.31 0.83 7.33
C LEU A 120 -1.91 0.28 7.11
N MET A 121 -1.68 -1.01 7.40
CA MET A 121 -0.32 -1.55 7.49
C MET A 121 0.42 -1.57 6.15
N GLU A 122 -0.22 -2.02 5.09
CA GLU A 122 0.43 -2.13 3.77
C GLU A 122 0.71 -0.74 3.19
N VAL A 123 -0.29 0.15 3.21
CA VAL A 123 -0.14 1.51 2.68
C VAL A 123 0.89 2.32 3.46
N ALA A 124 0.85 2.27 4.80
CA ALA A 124 1.81 2.97 5.66
C ALA A 124 3.22 2.43 5.47
N SER A 125 3.38 1.10 5.50
CA SER A 125 4.69 0.46 5.31
C SER A 125 5.29 0.76 3.93
N THR A 126 4.47 0.73 2.89
CA THR A 126 4.89 1.07 1.53
C THR A 126 5.32 2.53 1.43
N VAL A 127 4.47 3.47 1.87
CA VAL A 127 4.79 4.90 1.75
C VAL A 127 5.98 5.29 2.62
N VAL A 128 5.96 4.95 3.92
CA VAL A 128 7.03 5.33 4.87
C VAL A 128 8.37 4.79 4.43
N SER A 129 8.46 3.47 4.11
CA SER A 129 9.75 2.87 3.73
C SER A 129 10.34 3.46 2.44
N ASN A 130 9.49 3.90 1.51
CA ASN A 130 9.94 4.52 0.28
C ASN A 130 10.31 6.00 0.49
N MET A 131 9.52 6.75 1.26
CA MET A 131 9.81 8.16 1.55
C MET A 131 11.07 8.32 2.42
N ASP A 132 11.26 7.46 3.42
CA ASP A 132 12.52 7.38 4.18
C ASP A 132 13.70 7.04 3.25
N GLY A 133 13.51 6.09 2.33
CA GLY A 133 14.55 5.65 1.37
C GLY A 133 15.01 6.74 0.40
N VAL A 134 14.14 7.68 0.03
CA VAL A 134 14.49 8.83 -0.83
C VAL A 134 14.60 10.13 -0.05
N GLN A 135 14.51 10.08 1.29
CA GLN A 135 14.70 11.22 2.18
C GLN A 135 13.75 12.39 1.85
N LEU A 136 12.44 12.09 1.71
CA LEU A 136 11.45 13.14 1.56
C LEU A 136 11.49 14.07 2.77
N SER A 137 11.60 15.37 2.53
CA SER A 137 11.86 16.37 3.57
C SER A 137 10.84 17.51 3.55
N PRO A 138 10.58 18.16 4.70
CA PRO A 138 9.67 19.31 4.76
C PRO A 138 10.06 20.41 3.75
N GLY A 139 9.04 21.02 3.13
CA GLY A 139 9.21 22.08 2.13
C GLY A 139 9.44 21.58 0.71
N GLU A 140 9.64 20.27 0.49
CA GLU A 140 9.72 19.68 -0.84
C GLU A 140 8.35 19.56 -1.50
N THR A 141 8.35 19.51 -2.84
CA THR A 141 7.15 19.21 -3.63
C THR A 141 7.11 17.72 -3.96
N PHE A 142 6.06 17.06 -3.50
CA PHE A 142 5.82 15.64 -3.68
C PHE A 142 4.70 15.39 -4.70
N LEU A 143 4.94 14.48 -5.64
CA LEU A 143 3.92 14.01 -6.59
C LEU A 143 3.61 12.54 -6.33
N VAL A 144 2.33 12.18 -6.19
CA VAL A 144 1.88 10.80 -6.16
C VAL A 144 0.87 10.53 -7.26
N HIS A 145 1.10 9.46 -8.04
CA HIS A 145 0.14 9.00 -9.04
C HIS A 145 -0.96 8.13 -8.43
N GLY A 146 -2.19 8.30 -8.91
CA GLY A 146 -3.34 7.53 -8.44
C GLY A 146 -3.80 7.93 -7.03
N GLY A 147 -3.93 9.25 -6.78
CA GLY A 147 -4.20 9.84 -5.48
C GLY A 147 -5.46 9.36 -4.76
N ALA A 148 -6.47 8.88 -5.49
CA ALA A 148 -7.73 8.42 -4.89
C ALA A 148 -7.72 6.94 -4.45
N GLY A 149 -6.69 6.17 -4.76
CA GLY A 149 -6.51 4.81 -4.27
C GLY A 149 -5.94 4.77 -2.84
N GLY A 150 -5.84 3.59 -2.24
CA GLY A 150 -5.35 3.43 -0.87
C GLY A 150 -3.96 4.04 -0.64
N ILE A 151 -2.99 3.71 -1.50
CA ILE A 151 -1.62 4.29 -1.45
C ILE A 151 -1.67 5.81 -1.60
N GLY A 152 -2.39 6.31 -2.62
CA GLY A 152 -2.44 7.75 -2.91
C GLY A 152 -3.10 8.55 -1.79
N THR A 153 -4.24 8.08 -1.29
CA THR A 153 -4.96 8.73 -0.17
C THR A 153 -4.08 8.82 1.09
N PHE A 154 -3.32 7.76 1.39
CA PHE A 154 -2.39 7.78 2.51
C PHE A 154 -1.18 8.69 2.24
N ALA A 155 -0.57 8.57 1.07
CA ALA A 155 0.64 9.32 0.71
C ALA A 155 0.43 10.84 0.67
N ILE A 156 -0.74 11.30 0.19
CA ILE A 156 -1.13 12.71 0.22
C ILE A 156 -1.10 13.24 1.66
N GLN A 157 -1.80 12.57 2.57
CA GLN A 157 -1.91 12.99 3.96
C GLN A 157 -0.57 12.91 4.70
N TYR A 158 0.19 11.84 4.45
CA TYR A 158 1.52 11.66 5.06
C TYR A 158 2.50 12.75 4.64
N ALA A 159 2.60 13.04 3.34
CA ALA A 159 3.47 14.10 2.83
C ALA A 159 3.04 15.49 3.32
N MET A 160 1.74 15.76 3.38
CA MET A 160 1.20 17.00 3.96
C MET A 160 1.57 17.12 5.45
N ALA A 161 1.43 16.04 6.22
CA ALA A 161 1.80 16.01 7.64
C ALA A 161 3.30 16.23 7.88
N LEU A 162 4.15 15.86 6.91
CA LEU A 162 5.58 16.18 6.89
C LEU A 162 5.89 17.63 6.49
N GLY A 163 4.90 18.42 6.07
CA GLY A 163 5.10 19.80 5.61
C GLY A 163 5.56 19.91 4.15
N CYS A 164 5.26 18.91 3.31
CA CYS A 164 5.50 18.95 1.88
C CYS A 164 4.33 19.63 1.14
N ARG A 165 4.61 20.20 -0.02
CA ARG A 165 3.60 20.56 -1.00
C ARG A 165 3.23 19.32 -1.80
N VAL A 166 1.93 19.03 -1.95
CA VAL A 166 1.45 17.77 -2.52
C VAL A 166 0.71 18.00 -3.85
N ILE A 167 1.20 17.36 -4.89
CA ILE A 167 0.56 17.25 -6.20
C ILE A 167 0.14 15.80 -6.40
N THR A 168 -1.00 15.56 -7.04
CA THR A 168 -1.45 14.21 -7.34
C THR A 168 -2.18 14.11 -8.67
N THR A 169 -2.26 12.89 -9.22
CA THR A 169 -3.04 12.62 -10.43
C THR A 169 -4.19 11.66 -10.14
N ALA A 170 -5.34 11.88 -10.78
CA ALA A 170 -6.50 10.98 -10.75
C ALA A 170 -7.27 11.09 -12.08
N GLY A 171 -8.24 10.22 -12.34
CA GLY A 171 -8.87 10.10 -13.65
C GLY A 171 -10.36 10.43 -13.69
N SER A 172 -10.89 11.11 -12.67
CA SER A 172 -12.28 11.64 -12.71
C SER A 172 -12.43 12.75 -11.70
N GLU A 173 -13.38 13.67 -11.92
CA GLU A 173 -13.61 14.80 -11.01
C GLU A 173 -13.92 14.35 -9.59
N ALA A 174 -14.70 13.28 -9.40
CA ALA A 174 -14.97 12.73 -8.06
C ALA A 174 -13.69 12.31 -7.33
N LYS A 175 -12.74 11.70 -8.06
CA LYS A 175 -11.43 11.31 -7.53
C LYS A 175 -10.51 12.49 -7.27
N LEU A 176 -10.53 13.50 -8.14
CA LEU A 176 -9.76 14.72 -7.96
C LEU A 176 -10.26 15.49 -6.73
N GLU A 177 -11.58 15.57 -6.56
CA GLU A 177 -12.17 16.20 -5.38
C GLU A 177 -11.83 15.47 -4.10
N HIS A 178 -11.87 14.12 -4.11
CA HIS A 178 -11.38 13.33 -2.98
C HIS A 178 -9.92 13.65 -2.65
N CYS A 179 -9.04 13.74 -3.65
CA CYS A 179 -7.63 14.10 -3.44
C CYS A 179 -7.47 15.49 -2.79
N ARG A 180 -8.25 16.49 -3.21
CA ARG A 180 -8.25 17.82 -2.59
C ARG A 180 -8.70 17.77 -1.13
N GLN A 181 -9.76 16.99 -0.85
CA GLN A 181 -10.25 16.78 0.51
C GLN A 181 -9.24 16.07 1.42
N MET A 182 -8.38 15.23 0.85
CA MET A 182 -7.28 14.58 1.57
C MET A 182 -6.06 15.48 1.76
N GLY A 183 -6.06 16.69 1.21
CA GLY A 183 -5.02 17.69 1.42
C GLY A 183 -4.05 17.88 0.25
N ALA A 184 -4.35 17.37 -0.94
CA ALA A 184 -3.54 17.68 -2.11
C ALA A 184 -3.69 19.16 -2.49
N ASP A 185 -2.56 19.89 -2.62
CA ASP A 185 -2.54 21.28 -3.06
C ASP A 185 -2.97 21.41 -4.53
N VAL A 186 -2.60 20.41 -5.35
CA VAL A 186 -2.97 20.36 -6.77
C VAL A 186 -3.37 18.92 -7.13
N ALA A 187 -4.58 18.75 -7.68
CA ALA A 187 -5.07 17.50 -8.22
C ALA A 187 -5.29 17.64 -9.74
N ILE A 188 -4.58 16.80 -10.51
CA ILE A 188 -4.50 16.90 -11.98
C ILE A 188 -5.18 15.69 -12.62
N ASP A 189 -6.01 15.92 -13.63
CA ASP A 189 -6.54 14.83 -14.46
C ASP A 189 -5.42 14.25 -15.33
N TYR A 190 -5.16 12.95 -15.23
CA TYR A 190 -4.11 12.31 -16.00
C TYR A 190 -4.48 12.07 -17.47
N HIS A 191 -5.71 12.38 -17.88
CA HIS A 191 -6.11 12.36 -19.28
C HIS A 191 -5.63 13.61 -20.05
N ASP A 192 -5.30 14.67 -19.33
CA ASP A 192 -4.69 15.88 -19.87
C ASP A 192 -3.16 15.79 -19.94
N ASP A 193 -2.48 16.85 -20.36
CA ASP A 193 -1.01 16.95 -20.25
C ASP A 193 -0.61 17.22 -18.80
N TRP A 194 -0.63 16.16 -18.00
CA TRP A 194 -0.29 16.24 -16.57
C TRP A 194 1.16 16.69 -16.32
N VAL A 195 2.09 16.45 -17.25
CA VAL A 195 3.50 16.89 -17.11
C VAL A 195 3.58 18.41 -17.19
N ASP A 196 2.90 19.00 -18.17
CA ASP A 196 2.87 20.46 -18.31
C ASP A 196 2.13 21.10 -17.14
N ALA A 197 1.02 20.52 -16.69
CA ALA A 197 0.29 20.96 -15.50
C ALA A 197 1.15 20.91 -14.22
N VAL A 198 1.96 19.86 -14.02
CA VAL A 198 2.94 19.79 -12.91
C VAL A 198 3.98 20.91 -13.03
N LYS A 199 4.52 21.16 -14.23
CA LYS A 199 5.48 22.22 -14.46
C LYS A 199 4.89 23.61 -14.20
N GLU A 200 3.67 23.85 -14.63
CA GLU A 200 2.97 25.12 -14.32
C GLU A 200 2.77 25.29 -12.82
N ALA A 201 2.29 24.24 -12.14
CA ALA A 201 2.10 24.26 -10.70
C ALA A 201 3.39 24.48 -9.90
N THR A 202 4.57 24.26 -10.49
CA THR A 202 5.89 24.36 -9.83
C THR A 202 6.77 25.47 -10.40
N ASP A 203 6.22 26.49 -11.07
CA ASP A 203 6.98 27.55 -11.73
C ASP A 203 8.07 26.98 -12.65
N ARG A 204 7.77 25.92 -13.39
CA ARG A 204 8.66 25.19 -14.28
C ARG A 204 9.88 24.52 -13.59
N LYS A 205 9.93 24.45 -12.26
CA LYS A 205 11.02 23.80 -11.51
C LYS A 205 10.89 22.28 -11.52
N GLY A 206 9.67 21.74 -11.57
CA GLY A 206 9.37 20.33 -11.39
C GLY A 206 9.20 19.94 -9.91
N VAL A 207 9.01 18.65 -9.64
CA VAL A 207 8.78 18.11 -8.30
C VAL A 207 10.04 17.42 -7.74
N ASP A 208 10.21 17.47 -6.44
CA ASP A 208 11.40 16.92 -5.76
C ASP A 208 11.32 15.40 -5.62
N VAL A 209 10.12 14.86 -5.32
CA VAL A 209 9.91 13.42 -5.17
C VAL A 209 8.65 12.99 -5.92
N ILE A 210 8.75 11.86 -6.63
CA ILE A 210 7.61 11.19 -7.27
C ILE A 210 7.45 9.79 -6.70
N LEU A 211 6.25 9.43 -6.22
CA LEU A 211 5.84 8.07 -5.91
C LEU A 211 4.97 7.53 -7.05
N ASP A 212 5.48 6.52 -7.76
CA ASP A 212 4.88 6.02 -8.99
C ASP A 212 4.37 4.58 -8.86
N VAL A 213 3.08 4.40 -9.13
CA VAL A 213 2.40 3.09 -9.21
C VAL A 213 2.24 2.60 -10.66
N MET A 214 2.58 3.43 -11.65
CA MET A 214 2.33 3.17 -13.06
C MET A 214 3.49 2.43 -13.75
N GLY A 215 4.72 2.76 -13.42
CA GLY A 215 5.90 2.13 -14.01
C GLY A 215 6.16 2.56 -15.46
N ALA A 216 6.33 1.58 -16.35
CA ALA A 216 6.87 1.80 -17.71
C ALA A 216 6.21 2.91 -18.50
N LYS A 217 4.87 2.99 -18.51
CA LYS A 217 4.12 3.99 -19.26
C LYS A 217 4.45 5.43 -18.84
N TYR A 218 4.78 5.63 -17.56
CA TYR A 218 5.03 6.97 -17.01
C TYR A 218 6.52 7.30 -16.83
N LEU A 219 7.42 6.34 -17.05
CA LEU A 219 8.84 6.49 -16.74
C LEU A 219 9.48 7.75 -17.34
N GLU A 220 9.29 7.98 -18.64
CA GLU A 220 9.86 9.13 -19.34
C GLU A 220 9.20 10.46 -18.90
N PHE A 221 7.88 10.45 -18.75
CA PHE A 221 7.11 11.58 -18.27
C PHE A 221 7.46 11.96 -16.83
N ASN A 222 7.67 10.97 -15.97
CA ASN A 222 8.13 11.18 -14.60
C ASN A 222 9.47 11.89 -14.56
N VAL A 223 10.42 11.46 -15.39
CA VAL A 223 11.73 12.14 -15.50
C VAL A 223 11.56 13.59 -15.99
N ASP A 224 10.62 13.85 -16.90
CA ASP A 224 10.32 15.21 -17.37
C ASP A 224 9.68 16.10 -16.29
N ALA A 225 8.89 15.52 -15.39
CA ALA A 225 8.26 16.23 -14.29
C ALA A 225 9.18 16.48 -13.09
N LEU A 226 10.27 15.69 -12.92
CA LEU A 226 11.23 15.89 -11.82
C LEU A 226 11.92 17.25 -11.88
N ALA A 227 12.20 17.80 -10.72
CA ALA A 227 13.13 18.91 -10.51
C ALA A 227 14.59 18.44 -10.65
N THR A 228 15.52 19.39 -10.61
CA THR A 228 16.94 19.08 -10.45
C THR A 228 17.19 18.44 -9.09
N ASN A 229 17.97 17.36 -9.05
CA ASN A 229 18.16 16.45 -7.91
C ASN A 229 16.89 15.71 -7.47
N GLY A 230 15.86 15.67 -8.31
CA GLY A 230 14.61 14.97 -8.02
C GLY A 230 14.79 13.45 -7.93
N ARG A 231 13.86 12.79 -7.23
CA ARG A 231 13.90 11.35 -6.96
C ARG A 231 12.57 10.72 -7.38
N LEU A 232 12.65 9.71 -8.23
CA LEU A 232 11.51 8.88 -8.65
C LEU A 232 11.57 7.53 -7.95
N VAL A 233 10.51 7.16 -7.25
CA VAL A 233 10.36 5.84 -6.64
C VAL A 233 9.22 5.11 -7.33
N ILE A 234 9.53 3.99 -7.97
CA ILE A 234 8.56 3.12 -8.65
C ILE A 234 8.20 1.97 -7.70
N ILE A 235 6.92 1.87 -7.34
CA ILE A 235 6.38 0.83 -6.45
C ILE A 235 5.32 -0.04 -7.12
N GLY A 236 4.99 0.25 -8.38
CA GLY A 236 3.98 -0.48 -9.14
C GLY A 236 4.25 -0.48 -10.63
N MET A 237 3.56 -1.35 -11.36
CA MET A 237 3.77 -1.58 -12.79
C MET A 237 2.44 -1.63 -13.56
N GLN A 238 1.44 -0.85 -13.14
CA GLN A 238 0.10 -0.87 -13.76
C GLN A 238 0.13 -0.47 -15.24
N GLY A 239 1.10 0.36 -15.63
CA GLY A 239 1.34 0.78 -17.02
C GLY A 239 2.45 0.00 -17.73
N GLY A 240 2.85 -1.16 -17.20
CA GLY A 240 3.82 -2.06 -17.82
C GLY A 240 5.14 -2.17 -17.09
N VAL A 241 5.90 -3.22 -17.45
CA VAL A 241 7.15 -3.63 -16.77
C VAL A 241 8.43 -3.20 -17.50
N LYS A 242 8.35 -2.80 -18.78
CA LYS A 242 9.50 -2.42 -19.61
C LYS A 242 9.26 -1.06 -20.25
N GLY A 243 10.14 -0.10 -19.99
CA GLY A 243 10.05 1.26 -20.53
C GLY A 243 11.41 1.80 -20.96
N THR A 244 11.40 2.89 -21.72
CA THR A 244 12.60 3.61 -22.14
C THR A 244 12.93 4.69 -21.13
N LEU A 245 14.21 4.86 -20.81
CA LEU A 245 14.73 5.93 -19.96
C LEU A 245 15.69 6.82 -20.75
N ASN A 246 15.40 8.11 -20.83
CA ASN A 246 16.31 9.09 -21.43
C ASN A 246 17.42 9.46 -20.46
N ILE A 247 18.58 8.83 -20.62
CA ILE A 247 19.76 9.04 -19.76
C ILE A 247 20.25 10.49 -19.80
N GLY A 248 20.16 11.16 -20.96
CA GLY A 248 20.57 12.58 -21.07
C GLY A 248 19.71 13.49 -20.20
N LYS A 249 18.38 13.28 -20.18
CA LYS A 249 17.50 14.03 -19.27
C LYS A 249 17.83 13.76 -17.80
N LEU A 250 18.07 12.49 -17.46
CA LEU A 250 18.41 12.08 -16.09
C LEU A 250 19.72 12.74 -15.62
N LEU A 251 20.77 12.72 -16.46
CA LEU A 251 22.05 13.36 -16.19
C LEU A 251 21.89 14.89 -15.97
N ASN A 252 21.18 15.57 -16.88
CA ASN A 252 20.98 17.01 -16.80
C ASN A 252 20.27 17.44 -15.50
N LYS A 253 19.34 16.60 -15.00
CA LYS A 253 18.64 16.84 -13.75
C LYS A 253 19.39 16.32 -12.52
N ARG A 254 20.46 15.53 -12.69
CA ARG A 254 21.13 14.80 -11.59
C ARG A 254 20.12 13.99 -10.74
N ALA A 255 19.10 13.44 -11.42
CA ALA A 255 17.98 12.81 -10.77
C ALA A 255 18.28 11.34 -10.44
N LEU A 256 17.57 10.80 -9.45
CA LEU A 256 17.57 9.39 -9.04
C LEU A 256 16.31 8.71 -9.54
N VAL A 257 16.45 7.51 -10.07
CA VAL A 257 15.33 6.58 -10.32
C VAL A 257 15.60 5.31 -9.54
N THR A 258 14.66 4.93 -8.69
CA THR A 258 14.73 3.70 -7.89
C THR A 258 13.41 2.95 -7.97
N ALA A 259 13.43 1.66 -7.63
CA ALA A 259 12.24 0.83 -7.55
C ALA A 259 12.35 -0.11 -6.35
N THR A 260 11.23 -0.39 -5.68
CA THR A 260 11.20 -1.26 -4.51
C THR A 260 9.99 -2.19 -4.52
N SER A 261 10.10 -3.29 -3.78
CA SER A 261 8.99 -4.19 -3.47
C SER A 261 9.00 -4.49 -1.98
N LEU A 262 7.91 -4.15 -1.28
CA LEU A 262 7.77 -4.40 0.15
C LEU A 262 7.69 -5.90 0.46
N ARG A 263 6.90 -6.64 -0.31
CA ARG A 263 6.66 -8.08 -0.11
C ARG A 263 7.95 -8.93 -0.10
N LEU A 264 8.91 -8.55 -0.94
CA LEU A 264 10.17 -9.30 -1.13
C LEU A 264 11.27 -8.94 -0.12
N ARG A 265 11.04 -7.96 0.76
CA ARG A 265 12.03 -7.59 1.79
C ARG A 265 12.23 -8.71 2.80
N PRO A 266 13.45 -8.89 3.35
CA PRO A 266 13.70 -9.76 4.48
C PRO A 266 12.78 -9.50 5.67
N MET A 267 12.52 -10.52 6.49
CA MET A 267 11.63 -10.41 7.66
C MET A 267 12.08 -9.29 8.63
N GLU A 268 13.39 -9.17 8.87
CA GLU A 268 13.95 -8.14 9.76
C GLU A 268 13.72 -6.73 9.23
N GLU A 269 13.85 -6.51 7.93
CA GLU A 269 13.53 -5.22 7.31
C GLU A 269 12.04 -4.89 7.44
N LYS A 270 11.15 -5.85 7.18
CA LYS A 270 9.71 -5.66 7.36
C LYS A 270 9.36 -5.37 8.83
N ALA A 271 9.97 -6.06 9.77
CA ALA A 271 9.80 -5.78 11.20
C ALA A 271 10.29 -4.37 11.58
N ALA A 272 11.41 -3.92 11.02
CA ALA A 272 11.89 -2.56 11.23
C ALA A 272 10.92 -1.52 10.63
N ILE A 273 10.37 -1.77 9.45
CA ILE A 273 9.36 -0.92 8.83
C ILE A 273 8.09 -0.86 9.69
N CYS A 274 7.60 -1.99 10.22
CA CYS A 274 6.43 -2.02 11.10
C CYS A 274 6.65 -1.18 12.37
N ARG A 275 7.81 -1.30 13.02
CA ARG A 275 8.17 -0.43 14.16
C ARG A 275 8.20 1.04 13.75
N ARG A 276 8.80 1.36 12.61
CA ARG A 276 8.86 2.73 12.08
C ARG A 276 7.46 3.30 11.82
N VAL A 277 6.53 2.49 11.29
CA VAL A 277 5.12 2.87 11.12
C VAL A 277 4.49 3.19 12.49
N ALA A 278 4.67 2.33 13.49
CA ALA A 278 4.14 2.59 14.84
C ALA A 278 4.71 3.88 15.45
N GLU A 279 6.00 4.17 15.23
CA GLU A 279 6.67 5.36 15.76
C GLU A 279 6.22 6.67 15.09
N VAL A 280 6.03 6.68 13.77
CA VAL A 280 5.81 7.92 13.03
C VAL A 280 4.38 8.10 12.55
N VAL A 281 3.68 7.02 12.18
CA VAL A 281 2.35 7.10 11.59
C VAL A 281 1.25 7.05 12.66
N TRP A 282 1.37 6.17 13.67
CA TRP A 282 0.31 6.05 14.68
C TRP A 282 0.03 7.37 15.39
N PRO A 283 1.04 8.16 15.83
CA PRO A 283 0.77 9.49 16.37
C PRO A 283 0.06 10.44 15.41
N MET A 284 0.34 10.33 14.09
CA MET A 284 -0.36 11.13 13.08
C MET A 284 -1.83 10.69 12.91
N VAL A 285 -2.10 9.38 13.00
CA VAL A 285 -3.46 8.83 12.95
C VAL A 285 -4.23 9.22 14.20
N GLU A 286 -3.65 9.05 15.39
CA GLU A 286 -4.25 9.35 16.68
C GLU A 286 -4.56 10.85 16.85
N SER A 287 -3.73 11.72 16.29
CA SER A 287 -3.97 13.17 16.25
C SER A 287 -4.92 13.64 15.16
N GLY A 288 -5.31 12.74 14.22
CA GLY A 288 -6.18 13.06 13.08
C GLY A 288 -5.48 13.78 11.92
N GLN A 289 -4.15 13.90 11.95
CA GLN A 289 -3.37 14.43 10.83
C GLN A 289 -3.40 13.48 9.60
N VAL A 290 -3.41 12.18 9.86
CA VAL A 290 -3.64 11.15 8.85
C VAL A 290 -4.90 10.39 9.24
N LYS A 291 -5.86 10.31 8.34
CA LYS A 291 -7.13 9.60 8.55
C LYS A 291 -7.13 8.32 7.71
N PRO A 292 -7.72 7.22 8.21
CA PRO A 292 -8.02 6.07 7.37
C PRO A 292 -8.78 6.51 6.11
N ALA A 293 -8.49 5.87 4.99
CA ALA A 293 -9.20 6.16 3.75
C ALA A 293 -10.69 5.79 3.88
N PRO A 294 -11.59 6.42 3.09
CA PRO A 294 -12.95 5.91 2.94
C PRO A 294 -12.92 4.42 2.61
N GLU A 295 -13.82 3.64 3.22
CA GLU A 295 -13.77 2.19 3.10
C GLU A 295 -15.11 1.58 2.65
N THR A 296 -15.02 0.51 1.86
CA THR A 296 -16.13 -0.38 1.56
C THR A 296 -15.90 -1.70 2.29
N ARG A 297 -16.83 -2.10 3.17
CA ARG A 297 -16.76 -3.35 3.91
C ARG A 297 -17.53 -4.44 3.17
N ILE A 298 -16.90 -5.59 2.96
CA ILE A 298 -17.44 -6.76 2.26
C ILE A 298 -17.14 -8.00 3.13
N PRO A 299 -18.06 -8.95 3.31
CA PRO A 299 -17.75 -10.19 4.00
C PRO A 299 -16.56 -10.94 3.37
N LEU A 300 -15.66 -11.51 4.18
CA LEU A 300 -14.48 -12.22 3.70
C LEU A 300 -14.83 -13.32 2.70
N ALA A 301 -15.91 -14.06 2.94
CA ALA A 301 -16.40 -15.09 2.02
C ALA A 301 -16.81 -14.53 0.63
N GLU A 302 -17.08 -13.23 0.52
CA GLU A 302 -17.44 -12.54 -0.73
C GLU A 302 -16.24 -11.85 -1.40
N ALA A 303 -15.01 -12.28 -1.17
CA ALA A 303 -13.80 -11.66 -1.72
C ALA A 303 -13.83 -11.52 -3.26
N ARG A 304 -14.55 -12.40 -3.97
CA ARG A 304 -14.80 -12.25 -5.41
C ARG A 304 -15.38 -10.88 -5.74
N ARG A 305 -16.42 -10.45 -5.03
CA ARG A 305 -17.09 -9.16 -5.22
C ARG A 305 -16.12 -7.98 -4.95
N ALA A 306 -15.25 -8.13 -3.95
CA ALA A 306 -14.23 -7.12 -3.66
C ALA A 306 -13.22 -6.96 -4.81
N HIS A 307 -12.79 -8.07 -5.40
CA HIS A 307 -11.91 -8.07 -6.57
C HIS A 307 -12.59 -7.50 -7.82
N GLU A 308 -13.86 -7.85 -8.09
CA GLU A 308 -14.65 -7.26 -9.17
C GLU A 308 -14.78 -5.74 -9.03
N GLN A 309 -15.07 -5.25 -7.83
CA GLN A 309 -15.16 -3.82 -7.55
C GLN A 309 -13.81 -3.10 -7.77
N LEU A 310 -12.70 -3.68 -7.32
CA LEU A 310 -11.37 -3.08 -7.50
C LEU A 310 -10.89 -3.14 -8.95
N ASP A 311 -11.22 -4.21 -9.70
CA ASP A 311 -10.94 -4.34 -11.14
C ASP A 311 -11.71 -3.31 -11.97
N GLY A 312 -12.93 -2.94 -11.56
CA GLY A 312 -13.74 -1.90 -12.22
C GLY A 312 -13.09 -0.51 -12.23
N GLY A 313 -12.16 -0.26 -11.34
CA GLY A 313 -11.34 0.96 -11.34
C GLY A 313 -12.02 2.21 -10.78
N ASP A 314 -13.29 2.17 -10.42
CA ASP A 314 -14.05 3.33 -9.90
C ASP A 314 -13.89 3.54 -8.39
N ASN A 315 -13.19 2.63 -7.72
CA ASN A 315 -13.03 2.67 -6.28
C ASN A 315 -12.28 3.92 -5.80
N ILE A 316 -12.79 4.53 -4.73
CA ILE A 316 -12.13 5.59 -3.95
C ILE A 316 -11.82 5.03 -2.58
N GLY A 317 -10.59 5.20 -2.10
CA GLY A 317 -10.14 4.66 -0.82
C GLY A 317 -9.85 3.15 -0.85
N LYS A 318 -10.27 2.41 0.17
CA LYS A 318 -9.94 0.99 0.39
C LYS A 318 -11.17 0.11 0.44
N ILE A 319 -10.99 -1.15 0.06
CA ILE A 319 -11.95 -2.24 0.29
C ILE A 319 -11.41 -3.09 1.43
N ILE A 320 -12.26 -3.44 2.37
CA ILE A 320 -11.95 -4.26 3.54
C ILE A 320 -12.83 -5.50 3.52
N LEU A 321 -12.21 -6.67 3.64
CA LEU A 321 -12.90 -7.93 3.87
C LEU A 321 -13.04 -8.13 5.36
N VAL A 322 -14.27 -8.39 5.83
CA VAL A 322 -14.59 -8.60 7.25
C VAL A 322 -14.88 -10.07 7.49
N ALA A 323 -14.19 -10.67 8.46
CA ALA A 323 -14.32 -12.08 8.84
C ALA A 323 -15.62 -12.40 9.59
#